data_b0e54a26ed553f5614d9e61900569d4c
#
_entry.id   b0e54a26ed553f5614d9e61900569d4c
#
_cell.length_a   1.000
_cell.length_b   1.000
_cell.length_c   1.000
_cell.angle_alpha   90.00
_cell.angle_beta   90.00
_cell.angle_gamma   90.00
#
_symmetry.space_group_name_H-M   'P 1'
#
loop_
_entity.id
_entity.type
_entity.pdbx_description
1 polymer ?
#
loop_
_entity_poly.entity_id
_entity_poly.type
_entity_poly.pdbx_seq_one_letter_code
_entity_poly.pdbx_strand_id
1 'polypeptide(L)'
;MDKSNPAIRKYIAQRAELLGAIRLPNDTFKGNAGTEVVSDILFLQKRDRLIDIEPDWVHLDTDENGIRMNSYFVQHPEMILGEMKMVSGRFGPEATCEPFENADLLELLNEAVSNIHGEISEYEVADELEEEDNSIPADPTVRNFSYTILDDKIYFRENSRMSPVEVSATAENRIKAVSYTHLTLPTIRL
;
A
#
# COMPACT_ATOMS: atom_id res chain seq x y z
N MET A 1 -5.33 -2.25 10.76
CA MET A 1 -6.53 -1.98 9.92
C MET A 1 -7.56 -1.03 10.58
N ASP A 2 -7.49 -0.71 11.85
CA ASP A 2 -8.56 -0.07 12.65
C ASP A 2 -8.57 1.47 12.67
N LYS A 3 -7.76 2.14 11.84
CA LYS A 3 -7.80 3.61 11.78
C LYS A 3 -9.16 4.10 11.29
N SER A 4 -9.71 5.11 11.97
CA SER A 4 -11.04 5.67 11.67
C SER A 4 -11.13 6.23 10.24
N ASN A 5 -10.04 6.82 9.72
CA ASN A 5 -10.00 7.30 8.35
C ASN A 5 -9.81 6.12 7.36
N PRO A 6 -10.79 5.84 6.48
CA PRO A 6 -10.75 4.72 5.57
C PRO A 6 -9.92 4.96 4.29
N ALA A 7 -9.35 6.15 4.09
CA ALA A 7 -8.75 6.55 2.82
C ALA A 7 -7.71 5.55 2.27
N ILE A 8 -6.83 5.03 3.15
CA ILE A 8 -5.80 4.05 2.74
C ILE A 8 -6.46 2.71 2.37
N ARG A 9 -7.44 2.25 3.14
CA ARG A 9 -8.16 1.01 2.84
C ARG A 9 -8.92 1.09 1.52
N LYS A 10 -9.61 2.22 1.26
CA LYS A 10 -10.25 2.49 -0.04
C LYS A 10 -9.24 2.47 -1.19
N TYR A 11 -8.10 3.14 -1.01
CA TYR A 11 -7.03 3.14 -2.01
C TYR A 11 -6.53 1.74 -2.35
N ILE A 12 -6.35 0.90 -1.32
CA ILE A 12 -5.94 -0.50 -1.50
C ILE A 12 -7.04 -1.31 -2.17
N ALA A 13 -8.30 -1.19 -1.72
CA ALA A 13 -9.43 -1.95 -2.26
C ALA A 13 -9.66 -1.73 -3.76
N GLN A 14 -9.41 -0.53 -4.25
CA GLN A 14 -9.50 -0.21 -5.68
C GLN A 14 -8.43 -0.93 -6.52
N ARG A 15 -7.29 -1.31 -5.91
CA ARG A 15 -6.10 -1.85 -6.60
C ARG A 15 -5.82 -3.31 -6.30
N ALA A 16 -6.33 -3.79 -5.20
CA ALA A 16 -6.11 -5.16 -4.75
C ALA A 16 -7.36 -5.72 -4.09
N GLU A 17 -7.51 -7.01 -4.20
CA GLU A 17 -8.49 -7.79 -3.46
C GLU A 17 -7.89 -8.26 -2.13
N LEU A 18 -8.63 -8.16 -1.04
CA LEU A 18 -8.23 -8.73 0.23
C LEU A 18 -8.60 -10.21 0.23
N LEU A 19 -7.59 -11.08 0.20
CA LEU A 19 -7.77 -12.53 0.31
C LEU A 19 -7.97 -12.95 1.77
N GLY A 20 -7.38 -12.19 2.68
CA GLY A 20 -7.49 -12.39 4.12
C GLY A 20 -6.58 -11.46 4.90
N ALA A 21 -6.81 -11.38 6.20
CA ALA A 21 -5.95 -10.69 7.13
C ALA A 21 -5.82 -11.47 8.44
N ILE A 22 -4.65 -11.45 9.06
CA ILE A 22 -4.39 -12.10 10.34
C ILE A 22 -3.97 -11.05 11.34
N ARG A 23 -4.63 -11.00 12.50
CA ARG A 23 -4.28 -10.11 13.61
C ARG A 23 -3.37 -10.84 14.59
N LEU A 24 -2.19 -10.29 14.81
CA LEU A 24 -1.20 -10.79 15.73
C LEU A 24 -1.39 -10.18 17.14
N PRO A 25 -1.12 -10.96 18.21
CA PRO A 25 -1.09 -10.44 19.56
C PRO A 25 -0.06 -9.31 19.74
N ASN A 26 -0.30 -8.46 20.73
CA ASN A 26 0.50 -7.26 20.98
C ASN A 26 1.95 -7.56 21.39
N ASP A 27 2.23 -8.74 21.94
CA ASP A 27 3.56 -9.16 22.39
C ASP A 27 4.42 -9.84 21.32
N THR A 28 3.85 -10.09 20.11
CA THR A 28 4.52 -10.82 19.02
C THR A 28 5.92 -10.28 18.71
N PHE A 29 6.13 -8.98 18.77
CA PHE A 29 7.42 -8.33 18.49
C PHE A 29 8.16 -7.86 19.74
N LYS A 30 7.66 -8.16 20.93
CA LYS A 30 8.27 -7.74 22.20
C LYS A 30 9.70 -8.25 22.36
N GLY A 31 9.95 -9.54 22.03
CA GLY A 31 11.26 -10.15 22.12
C GLY A 31 12.30 -9.59 21.15
N ASN A 32 11.88 -9.20 19.94
CA ASN A 32 12.79 -8.77 18.87
C ASN A 32 12.91 -7.24 18.76
N ALA A 33 11.80 -6.52 18.96
CA ALA A 33 11.76 -5.07 18.80
C ALA A 33 11.53 -4.30 20.12
N GLY A 34 11.30 -5.00 21.23
CA GLY A 34 11.05 -4.37 22.54
C GLY A 34 9.75 -3.55 22.58
N THR A 35 8.82 -3.80 21.66
CA THR A 35 7.55 -3.07 21.56
C THR A 35 6.36 -4.00 21.68
N GLU A 36 5.31 -3.51 22.32
CA GLU A 36 4.01 -4.17 22.42
C GLU A 36 3.05 -3.44 21.48
N VAL A 37 2.74 -4.06 20.34
CA VAL A 37 1.86 -3.47 19.32
C VAL A 37 1.06 -4.53 18.61
N VAL A 38 -0.24 -4.32 18.49
CA VAL A 38 -1.11 -5.14 17.64
C VAL A 38 -0.76 -4.88 16.19
N SER A 39 -0.51 -5.95 15.44
CA SER A 39 -0.15 -5.87 14.02
C SER A 39 -1.06 -6.75 13.19
N ASP A 40 -1.38 -6.29 12.00
CA ASP A 40 -2.21 -7.03 11.04
C ASP A 40 -1.35 -7.43 9.83
N ILE A 41 -1.36 -8.71 9.45
CA ILE A 41 -0.80 -9.22 8.20
C ILE A 41 -1.94 -9.22 7.18
N LEU A 42 -1.73 -8.60 6.01
CA LEU A 42 -2.72 -8.56 4.95
C LEU A 42 -2.24 -9.39 3.76
N PHE A 43 -3.11 -10.24 3.26
CA PHE A 43 -2.91 -11.01 2.04
C PHE A 43 -3.72 -10.37 0.93
N LEU A 44 -3.03 -9.85 -0.06
CA LEU A 44 -3.62 -9.04 -1.12
C LEU A 44 -3.30 -9.61 -2.48
N GLN A 45 -4.31 -9.72 -3.33
CA GLN A 45 -4.16 -10.04 -4.74
C GLN A 45 -4.29 -8.75 -5.55
N LYS A 46 -3.24 -8.40 -6.30
CA LYS A 46 -3.25 -7.20 -7.15
C LYS A 46 -4.31 -7.37 -8.25
N ARG A 47 -5.11 -6.32 -8.48
CA ARG A 47 -6.05 -6.27 -9.61
C ARG A 47 -5.31 -5.83 -10.88
N ASP A 48 -5.76 -6.29 -12.01
CA ASP A 48 -5.28 -5.90 -13.35
C ASP A 48 -5.65 -4.46 -13.71
N ARG A 49 -6.77 -3.96 -13.16
CA ARG A 49 -7.28 -2.60 -13.39
C ARG A 49 -7.84 -2.01 -12.10
N LEU A 50 -7.94 -0.68 -12.08
CA LEU A 50 -8.64 0.03 -11.00
C LEU A 50 -10.14 -0.27 -11.08
N ILE A 51 -10.70 -0.63 -9.93
CA ILE A 51 -12.15 -0.86 -9.78
C ILE A 51 -12.64 0.09 -8.70
N ASP A 52 -13.69 0.86 -9.00
CA ASP A 52 -14.36 1.70 -7.99
C ASP A 52 -15.28 0.82 -7.14
N ILE A 53 -14.71 0.27 -6.07
CA ILE A 53 -15.37 -0.66 -5.15
C ILE A 53 -15.07 -0.26 -3.72
N GLU A 54 -16.04 -0.45 -2.85
CA GLU A 54 -15.92 -0.20 -1.41
C GLU A 54 -16.43 -1.43 -0.64
N PRO A 55 -15.63 -2.52 -0.55
CA PRO A 55 -16.00 -3.72 0.20
C PRO A 55 -16.03 -3.45 1.71
N ASP A 56 -16.72 -4.32 2.46
CA ASP A 56 -16.97 -4.16 3.90
C ASP A 56 -15.69 -3.91 4.71
N TRP A 57 -14.58 -4.59 4.39
CA TRP A 57 -13.32 -4.44 5.10
C TRP A 57 -12.69 -3.04 5.01
N VAL A 58 -13.22 -2.16 4.16
CA VAL A 58 -12.85 -0.74 4.15
C VAL A 58 -13.35 -0.02 5.39
N HIS A 59 -14.43 -0.52 6.00
CA HIS A 59 -15.12 0.07 7.15
C HIS A 59 -14.70 -0.56 8.46
N LEU A 60 -15.13 0.07 9.55
CA LEU A 60 -15.05 -0.45 10.90
C LEU A 60 -16.43 -0.90 11.35
N ASP A 61 -16.45 -1.93 12.16
CA ASP A 61 -17.64 -2.44 12.82
C ASP A 61 -17.36 -2.68 14.30
N THR A 62 -18.32 -3.19 15.03
CA THR A 62 -18.21 -3.44 16.46
C THR A 62 -18.55 -4.90 16.73
N ASP A 63 -17.68 -5.59 17.45
CA ASP A 63 -17.90 -6.98 17.84
C ASP A 63 -18.99 -7.11 18.93
N GLU A 64 -19.31 -8.33 19.30
CA GLU A 64 -20.31 -8.64 20.34
C GLU A 64 -19.93 -8.10 21.74
N ASN A 65 -18.65 -7.82 21.98
CA ASN A 65 -18.13 -7.26 23.24
C ASN A 65 -18.08 -5.72 23.23
N GLY A 66 -18.55 -5.08 22.15
CA GLY A 66 -18.53 -3.64 22.00
C GLY A 66 -17.17 -3.07 21.58
N ILE A 67 -16.21 -3.89 21.14
CA ILE A 67 -14.92 -3.47 20.69
C ILE A 67 -14.98 -3.09 19.20
N ARG A 68 -14.63 -1.84 18.91
CA ARG A 68 -14.62 -1.33 17.53
C ARG A 68 -13.33 -1.70 16.82
N MET A 69 -13.45 -2.43 15.72
CA MET A 69 -12.32 -2.87 14.88
C MET A 69 -12.71 -2.92 13.41
N ASN A 70 -11.79 -3.36 12.55
CA ASN A 70 -12.10 -3.55 11.14
C ASN A 70 -13.19 -4.61 10.95
N SER A 71 -14.16 -4.35 10.07
CA SER A 71 -15.29 -5.26 9.81
C SER A 71 -14.86 -6.66 9.40
N TYR A 72 -13.70 -6.79 8.72
CA TYR A 72 -13.13 -8.10 8.38
C TYR A 72 -12.92 -8.97 9.63
N PHE A 73 -12.35 -8.42 10.69
CA PHE A 73 -12.10 -9.16 11.93
C PHE A 73 -13.36 -9.41 12.76
N VAL A 74 -14.38 -8.58 12.62
CA VAL A 74 -15.71 -8.85 13.21
C VAL A 74 -16.38 -10.03 12.52
N GLN A 75 -16.23 -10.15 11.20
CA GLN A 75 -16.78 -11.25 10.40
C GLN A 75 -15.92 -12.53 10.48
N HIS A 76 -14.63 -12.40 10.76
CA HIS A 76 -13.65 -13.49 10.81
C HIS A 76 -12.87 -13.48 12.14
N PRO A 77 -13.53 -13.76 13.26
CA PRO A 77 -12.87 -13.78 14.56
C PRO A 77 -11.77 -14.85 14.69
N GLU A 78 -11.85 -15.92 13.89
CA GLU A 78 -10.83 -16.98 13.79
C GLU A 78 -9.48 -16.48 13.25
N MET A 79 -9.48 -15.31 12.63
CA MET A 79 -8.27 -14.67 12.09
C MET A 79 -7.57 -13.74 13.12
N ILE A 80 -8.09 -13.67 14.35
CA ILE A 80 -7.49 -12.95 15.47
C ILE A 80 -6.76 -13.95 16.36
N LEU A 81 -5.43 -13.88 16.41
CA LEU A 81 -4.59 -14.86 17.14
C LEU A 81 -4.39 -14.49 18.62
N GLY A 82 -5.38 -13.89 19.22
CA GLY A 82 -5.39 -13.48 20.62
C GLY A 82 -6.76 -13.02 21.06
N GLU A 83 -6.85 -12.59 22.31
CA GLU A 83 -8.09 -12.07 22.90
C GLU A 83 -8.16 -10.55 22.75
N MET A 84 -9.22 -10.06 22.10
CA MET A 84 -9.44 -8.62 22.00
C MET A 84 -9.96 -8.07 23.34
N LYS A 85 -9.28 -7.02 23.84
CA LYS A 85 -9.61 -6.36 25.11
C LYS A 85 -9.52 -4.85 25.01
N MET A 86 -10.31 -4.18 25.84
CA MET A 86 -10.15 -2.74 26.08
C MET A 86 -9.22 -2.51 27.26
N VAL A 87 -8.14 -1.78 27.02
CA VAL A 87 -7.17 -1.41 28.06
C VAL A 87 -7.10 0.10 28.25
N SER A 88 -6.59 0.55 29.39
CA SER A 88 -6.38 1.97 29.66
C SER A 88 -5.07 2.41 29.02
N GLY A 89 -5.15 3.04 27.84
CA GLY A 89 -4.00 3.60 27.15
C GLY A 89 -3.67 5.02 27.61
N ARG A 90 -2.58 5.57 27.08
CA ARG A 90 -2.07 6.91 27.41
C ARG A 90 -3.08 8.04 27.11
N PHE A 91 -3.93 7.85 26.11
CA PHE A 91 -4.88 8.86 25.61
C PHE A 91 -6.35 8.46 25.84
N GLY A 92 -6.61 7.46 26.64
CA GLY A 92 -7.93 6.92 26.94
C GLY A 92 -8.01 5.41 26.68
N PRO A 93 -9.23 4.83 26.73
CA PRO A 93 -9.41 3.42 26.41
C PRO A 93 -8.98 3.10 24.98
N GLU A 94 -8.20 2.05 24.82
CA GLU A 94 -7.76 1.56 23.51
C GLU A 94 -7.94 0.03 23.40
N ALA A 95 -8.23 -0.44 22.20
CA ALA A 95 -8.35 -1.87 21.94
C ALA A 95 -6.97 -2.48 21.75
N THR A 96 -6.73 -3.62 22.39
CA THR A 96 -5.53 -4.43 22.22
C THR A 96 -5.89 -5.87 21.95
N CYS A 97 -4.93 -6.65 21.44
CA CYS A 97 -5.04 -8.09 21.26
C CYS A 97 -4.02 -8.75 22.18
N GLU A 98 -4.46 -9.38 23.25
CA GLU A 98 -3.58 -10.09 24.17
C GLU A 98 -3.36 -11.54 23.69
N PRO A 99 -2.16 -12.13 23.88
CA PRO A 99 -1.93 -13.52 23.52
C PRO A 99 -2.84 -14.46 24.31
N PHE A 100 -3.28 -15.55 23.69
CA PHE A 100 -3.97 -16.61 24.42
C PHE A 100 -3.02 -17.29 25.41
N GLU A 101 -3.49 -17.63 26.60
CA GLU A 101 -2.70 -18.32 27.61
C GLU A 101 -2.24 -19.70 27.08
N ASN A 102 -0.95 -19.98 27.18
CA ASN A 102 -0.32 -21.27 26.79
C ASN A 102 -0.52 -21.67 25.31
N ALA A 103 -0.89 -20.77 24.43
CA ALA A 103 -0.98 -21.05 23.00
C ALA A 103 0.37 -20.87 22.30
N ASP A 104 0.63 -21.73 21.31
CA ASP A 104 1.77 -21.54 20.40
C ASP A 104 1.32 -20.66 19.22
N LEU A 105 1.92 -19.47 19.12
CA LEU A 105 1.62 -18.53 18.05
C LEU A 105 1.87 -19.12 16.66
N LEU A 106 2.87 -19.98 16.50
CA LEU A 106 3.18 -20.61 15.22
C LEU A 106 2.07 -21.59 14.78
N GLU A 107 1.53 -22.35 15.72
CA GLU A 107 0.40 -23.25 15.46
C GLU A 107 -0.84 -22.44 15.04
N LEU A 108 -1.19 -21.40 15.80
CA LEU A 108 -2.30 -20.52 15.49
C LEU A 108 -2.14 -19.83 14.11
N LEU A 109 -0.92 -19.39 13.79
CA LEU A 109 -0.62 -18.76 12.52
C LEU A 109 -0.77 -19.74 11.35
N ASN A 110 -0.31 -20.99 11.49
CA ASN A 110 -0.48 -22.02 10.47
C ASN A 110 -1.96 -22.35 10.23
N GLU A 111 -2.75 -22.42 11.29
CA GLU A 111 -4.20 -22.62 11.18
C GLU A 111 -4.88 -21.44 10.45
N ALA A 112 -4.59 -20.21 10.86
CA ALA A 112 -5.14 -19.01 10.22
C ALA A 112 -4.75 -18.92 8.73
N VAL A 113 -3.49 -19.22 8.38
CA VAL A 113 -3.03 -19.23 6.98
C VAL A 113 -3.78 -20.28 6.16
N SER A 114 -4.13 -21.42 6.74
CA SER A 114 -4.90 -22.47 6.02
C SER A 114 -6.31 -22.02 5.63
N ASN A 115 -6.85 -21.01 6.31
CA ASN A 115 -8.17 -20.44 6.00
C ASN A 115 -8.12 -19.36 4.90
N ILE A 116 -6.92 -18.99 4.43
CA ILE A 116 -6.78 -17.99 3.38
C ILE A 116 -6.75 -18.69 2.03
N HIS A 117 -7.76 -18.41 1.23
CA HIS A 117 -7.88 -18.97 -0.12
C HIS A 117 -7.76 -17.85 -1.15
N GLY A 118 -6.83 -18.00 -2.08
CA GLY A 118 -6.69 -17.14 -3.23
C GLY A 118 -6.92 -17.95 -4.50
N GLU A 119 -7.70 -17.43 -5.43
CA GLU A 119 -7.71 -17.96 -6.78
C GLU A 119 -6.52 -17.33 -7.52
N ILE A 120 -5.58 -18.17 -7.96
CA ILE A 120 -4.58 -17.74 -8.93
C ILE A 120 -5.34 -17.64 -10.26
N SER A 121 -5.87 -16.46 -10.57
CA SER A 121 -6.26 -16.19 -11.94
C SER A 121 -4.98 -16.17 -12.76
N GLU A 122 -4.77 -17.18 -13.61
CA GLU A 122 -3.86 -17.05 -14.73
C GLU A 122 -4.39 -15.88 -15.55
N TYR A 123 -3.72 -14.74 -15.47
CA TYR A 123 -3.99 -13.68 -16.41
C TYR A 123 -3.65 -14.23 -17.78
N GLU A 124 -4.65 -14.53 -18.60
CA GLU A 124 -4.44 -14.41 -20.03
C GLU A 124 -3.92 -12.99 -20.19
N VAL A 125 -2.64 -12.87 -20.49
CA VAL A 125 -2.07 -11.63 -21.01
C VAL A 125 -2.93 -11.39 -22.25
N ALA A 126 -4.03 -10.62 -22.08
CA ALA A 126 -4.68 -10.02 -23.22
C ALA A 126 -3.51 -9.36 -23.91
N ASP A 127 -3.21 -9.78 -25.16
CA ASP A 127 -2.19 -9.14 -25.95
C ASP A 127 -2.34 -7.65 -25.68
N GLU A 128 -1.51 -7.14 -24.75
CA GLU A 128 -1.34 -5.73 -24.58
C GLU A 128 -1.05 -5.33 -26.01
N LEU A 129 -2.02 -4.68 -26.65
CA LEU A 129 -1.75 -3.89 -27.83
C LEU A 129 -0.45 -3.24 -27.45
N GLU A 130 0.65 -3.70 -28.05
CA GLU A 130 1.99 -3.20 -27.76
C GLU A 130 1.85 -1.69 -27.78
N GLU A 131 1.63 -1.09 -26.58
CA GLU A 131 1.86 0.34 -26.45
C GLU A 131 3.32 0.40 -26.85
N GLU A 132 3.54 0.87 -28.08
CA GLU A 132 4.87 1.01 -28.64
C GLU A 132 5.71 1.60 -27.54
N ASP A 133 6.70 0.85 -27.05
CA ASP A 133 7.56 1.32 -25.95
C ASP A 133 8.32 2.54 -26.47
N ASN A 134 7.64 3.68 -26.44
CA ASN A 134 8.16 4.99 -26.87
C ASN A 134 9.19 5.54 -25.87
N SER A 135 9.62 4.72 -24.91
CA SER A 135 10.66 5.12 -23.98
C SER A 135 12.05 5.03 -24.62
N ILE A 136 12.89 5.97 -24.29
CA ILE A 136 14.26 6.09 -24.76
C ILE A 136 15.25 5.83 -23.61
N PRO A 137 16.51 5.46 -23.90
CA PRO A 137 17.55 5.38 -22.87
C PRO A 137 17.68 6.71 -22.11
N ALA A 138 17.86 6.63 -20.79
CA ALA A 138 17.98 7.82 -19.96
C ALA A 138 19.29 8.56 -20.25
N ASP A 139 19.18 9.88 -20.46
CA ASP A 139 20.34 10.78 -20.47
C ASP A 139 20.94 10.84 -19.04
N PRO A 140 22.24 10.52 -18.85
CA PRO A 140 22.89 10.55 -17.54
C PRO A 140 22.83 11.93 -16.84
N THR A 141 22.70 13.01 -17.61
CA THR A 141 22.65 14.38 -17.09
C THR A 141 21.28 14.73 -16.50
N VAL A 142 20.23 14.02 -16.89
CA VAL A 142 18.88 14.21 -16.34
C VAL A 142 18.80 13.48 -14.99
N ARG A 143 18.35 14.16 -13.96
CA ARG A 143 18.22 13.55 -12.62
C ARG A 143 17.13 12.46 -12.62
N ASN A 144 17.36 11.35 -11.91
CA ASN A 144 16.35 10.31 -11.75
C ASN A 144 15.08 10.87 -11.08
N PHE A 145 13.91 10.40 -11.51
CA PHE A 145 12.60 10.89 -11.10
C PHE A 145 12.37 12.38 -11.36
N SER A 146 12.88 12.88 -12.49
CA SER A 146 12.65 14.26 -12.93
C SER A 146 12.16 14.31 -14.38
N TYR A 147 11.61 15.48 -14.74
CA TYR A 147 11.18 15.77 -16.10
C TYR A 147 12.30 16.44 -16.89
N THR A 148 12.32 16.15 -18.18
CA THR A 148 13.17 16.84 -19.16
C THR A 148 12.40 17.10 -20.45
N ILE A 149 12.92 17.98 -21.31
CA ILE A 149 12.33 18.29 -22.61
C ILE A 149 13.33 17.87 -23.68
N LEU A 150 12.89 17.02 -24.59
CA LEU A 150 13.63 16.60 -25.78
C LEU A 150 12.71 16.72 -26.99
N ASP A 151 13.16 17.40 -28.02
CA ASP A 151 12.41 17.61 -29.27
C ASP A 151 10.95 18.08 -29.02
N ASP A 152 10.80 19.11 -28.17
CA ASP A 152 9.53 19.70 -27.73
C ASP A 152 8.55 18.74 -27.00
N LYS A 153 8.98 17.53 -26.66
CA LYS A 153 8.23 16.57 -25.86
C LYS A 153 8.75 16.49 -24.43
N ILE A 154 7.85 16.33 -23.50
CA ILE A 154 8.21 16.14 -22.09
C ILE A 154 8.41 14.66 -21.83
N TYR A 155 9.55 14.34 -21.24
CA TYR A 155 9.90 13.00 -20.79
C TYR A 155 10.06 12.97 -19.27
N PHE A 156 9.64 11.88 -18.65
CA PHE A 156 9.90 11.58 -17.25
C PHE A 156 10.97 10.48 -17.15
N ARG A 157 12.05 10.76 -16.42
CA ARG A 157 13.10 9.76 -16.19
C ARG A 157 12.76 8.87 -15.01
N GLU A 158 12.75 7.58 -15.27
CA GLU A 158 12.69 6.54 -14.26
C GLU A 158 13.81 5.52 -14.48
N ASN A 159 14.78 5.53 -13.57
CA ASN A 159 15.97 4.67 -13.62
C ASN A 159 16.78 4.85 -14.94
N SER A 160 16.87 3.80 -15.74
CA SER A 160 17.66 3.77 -16.98
C SER A 160 16.87 4.20 -18.23
N ARG A 161 15.61 4.57 -18.10
CA ARG A 161 14.73 4.93 -19.24
C ARG A 161 14.04 6.26 -19.01
N MET A 162 13.61 6.88 -20.10
CA MET A 162 12.78 8.08 -20.09
C MET A 162 11.58 7.83 -20.99
N SER A 163 10.38 8.02 -20.43
CA SER A 163 9.11 7.83 -21.16
C SER A 163 8.49 9.18 -21.48
N PRO A 164 7.91 9.36 -22.68
CA PRO A 164 7.15 10.56 -22.98
C PRO A 164 5.91 10.62 -22.10
N VAL A 165 5.60 11.79 -21.58
CA VAL A 165 4.44 11.98 -20.69
C VAL A 165 3.60 13.16 -21.14
N GLU A 166 2.28 12.95 -21.14
CA GLU A 166 1.32 14.04 -21.32
C GLU A 166 1.01 14.66 -19.96
N VAL A 167 1.19 15.95 -19.84
CA VAL A 167 0.94 16.71 -18.61
C VAL A 167 -0.04 17.83 -18.88
N SER A 168 -0.70 18.31 -17.82
CA SER A 168 -1.59 19.48 -17.97
C SER A 168 -0.82 20.72 -18.44
N ALA A 169 -1.47 21.62 -19.16
CA ALA A 169 -0.85 22.86 -19.65
C ALA A 169 -0.18 23.68 -18.54
N THR A 170 -0.70 23.65 -17.31
CA THR A 170 -0.11 24.33 -16.16
C THR A 170 1.19 23.66 -15.73
N ALA A 171 1.25 22.33 -15.74
CA ALA A 171 2.46 21.56 -15.39
C ALA A 171 3.51 21.70 -16.49
N GLU A 172 3.12 21.65 -17.76
CA GLU A 172 3.97 21.90 -18.92
C GLU A 172 4.71 23.23 -18.84
N ASN A 173 3.98 24.32 -18.58
CA ASN A 173 4.58 25.64 -18.42
C ASN A 173 5.60 25.69 -17.27
N ARG A 174 5.35 25.00 -16.15
CA ARG A 174 6.29 24.93 -15.04
C ARG A 174 7.54 24.13 -15.39
N ILE A 175 7.38 23.01 -16.07
CA ILE A 175 8.51 22.15 -16.51
C ILE A 175 9.38 22.93 -17.51
N LYS A 176 8.75 23.60 -18.49
CA LYS A 176 9.47 24.45 -19.46
C LYS A 176 10.25 25.57 -18.75
N ALA A 177 9.65 26.28 -17.80
CA ALA A 177 10.30 27.34 -17.08
C ALA A 177 11.56 26.87 -16.29
N VAL A 178 11.49 25.70 -15.68
CA VAL A 178 12.62 25.10 -14.93
C VAL A 178 13.71 24.62 -15.89
N SER A 179 13.37 24.00 -16.99
CA SER A 179 14.35 23.49 -17.99
C SER A 179 15.13 24.62 -18.66
N TYR A 180 14.49 25.75 -18.95
CA TYR A 180 15.18 26.94 -19.51
C TYR A 180 16.17 27.59 -18.52
N THR A 181 15.91 27.54 -17.21
CA THR A 181 16.84 28.09 -16.20
C THR A 181 18.13 27.29 -16.08
N HIS A 182 18.13 26.00 -16.38
CA HIS A 182 19.36 25.19 -16.40
C HIS A 182 20.23 25.38 -17.62
N LEU A 183 19.68 25.88 -18.74
CA LEU A 183 20.43 26.14 -19.98
C LEU A 183 21.09 27.53 -20.03
N THR A 184 20.77 28.42 -19.10
CA THR A 184 21.19 29.84 -19.15
C THR A 184 22.16 30.28 -18.06
N LEU A 185 22.76 29.36 -17.28
CA LEU A 185 23.85 29.73 -16.39
C LEU A 185 25.16 29.83 -17.19
N PRO A 186 25.70 31.06 -17.39
CA PRO A 186 27.01 31.20 -18.04
C PRO A 186 28.07 30.54 -17.15
N THR A 187 28.84 29.65 -17.73
CA THR A 187 30.08 29.14 -17.10
C THR A 187 31.06 30.31 -16.92
N ILE A 188 31.08 30.89 -15.73
CA ILE A 188 32.14 31.83 -15.34
C ILE A 188 33.39 30.97 -15.18
N ARG A 189 34.27 30.97 -16.20
CA ARG A 189 35.65 30.53 -16.03
C ARG A 189 36.42 31.64 -15.30
N LEU A 190 36.86 31.33 -14.09
CA LEU A 190 37.95 32.02 -13.41
C LEU A 190 39.27 31.46 -13.89
#